data_153e46130666618a865c131c89f1f917
#
_entry.id   153e46130666618a865c131c89f1f917
#
_cell.length_a   1.000
_cell.length_b   1.000
_cell.length_c   1.000
_cell.angle_alpha   90.00
_cell.angle_beta   90.00
_cell.angle_gamma   90.00
#
_symmetry.space_group_name_H-M   'P 1'
#
loop_
_entity.id
_entity.type
_entity.pdbx_description
1 polymer ?
#
loop_
_entity_poly.entity_id
_entity_poly.type
_entity_poly.pdbx_seq_one_letter_code
_entity_poly.pdbx_strand_id
1 'polypeptide(L)'
;KLAGMKYIVITAKHHEGMAMWDTNVASFKDYTGKTMFSLQQYTPFGKTGRDVLMELKTACDKAGIKFGLYYSIIDWNHSSQTINGDFTKMKSMAARTAYIRDMKAQLKELVDRYDPAIMWFDGDWTYRRKAPTLAKWWTKADGKDLYKYVKSLKSSILVNERVCRGFKLGDFECPERSIPEKAPSRPWETCQSMNDAWGYKKDLENSYRSYKYLIRELVDVASKSGNYL
;
A
#
# COMPACT_ATOMS: atom_id res chain seq x y z
N LYS A 1 -5.58 21.35 5.31
CA LYS A 1 -6.86 22.05 5.09
C LYS A 1 -6.69 23.24 4.14
N LEU A 2 -5.72 24.13 4.37
CA LEU A 2 -5.46 25.29 3.50
C LEU A 2 -5.11 24.89 2.06
N ALA A 3 -4.38 23.79 1.86
CA ALA A 3 -4.05 23.27 0.54
C ALA A 3 -5.23 22.55 -0.17
N GLY A 4 -6.41 22.49 0.44
CA GLY A 4 -7.58 21.82 -0.14
C GLY A 4 -7.52 20.29 -0.16
N MET A 5 -6.58 19.66 0.52
CA MET A 5 -6.43 18.20 0.58
C MET A 5 -7.71 17.54 1.10
N LYS A 6 -8.14 16.46 0.43
CA LYS A 6 -9.37 15.73 0.73
C LYS A 6 -9.12 14.40 1.44
N TYR A 7 -7.98 13.80 1.20
CA TYR A 7 -7.59 12.52 1.81
C TYR A 7 -6.06 12.45 1.97
N ILE A 8 -5.63 11.50 2.77
CA ILE A 8 -4.24 11.06 2.86
C ILE A 8 -4.20 9.54 2.74
N VAL A 9 -3.07 9.01 2.31
CA VAL A 9 -2.78 7.57 2.34
C VAL A 9 -1.46 7.38 3.08
N ILE A 10 -1.52 6.74 4.25
CA ILE A 10 -0.33 6.42 5.05
C ILE A 10 0.08 4.97 4.87
N THR A 11 1.37 4.72 4.82
CA THR A 11 1.92 3.37 4.75
C THR A 11 1.64 2.61 6.04
N ALA A 12 0.75 1.61 5.97
CA ALA A 12 0.53 0.67 7.07
C ALA A 12 1.55 -0.48 7.03
N LYS A 13 1.88 -1.00 5.85
CA LYS A 13 2.94 -1.98 5.63
C LYS A 13 3.52 -1.81 4.23
N HIS A 14 4.83 -1.58 4.12
CA HIS A 14 5.54 -1.55 2.84
C HIS A 14 6.14 -2.92 2.50
N HIS A 15 6.94 -3.00 1.44
CA HIS A 15 7.51 -4.26 0.93
C HIS A 15 8.46 -4.96 1.92
N GLU A 16 9.10 -4.22 2.81
CA GLU A 16 9.97 -4.78 3.85
C GLU A 16 9.21 -5.51 4.97
N GLY A 17 7.89 -5.35 5.03
CA GLY A 17 7.02 -6.12 5.90
C GLY A 17 6.74 -5.54 7.29
N MET A 18 7.35 -4.40 7.67
CA MET A 18 7.09 -3.82 8.98
C MET A 18 5.66 -3.28 9.07
N ALA A 19 4.89 -3.82 10.01
CA ALA A 19 3.54 -3.35 10.29
C ALA A 19 3.58 -2.10 11.19
N MET A 20 2.91 -1.02 10.76
CA MET A 20 2.81 0.22 11.54
C MET A 20 1.77 0.12 12.67
N TRP A 21 1.12 -1.01 12.83
CA TRP A 21 0.16 -1.34 13.90
C TRP A 21 0.56 -2.61 14.61
N ASP A 22 -0.02 -2.84 15.78
CA ASP A 22 0.20 -4.08 16.54
C ASP A 22 -0.65 -5.20 15.94
N THR A 23 -0.05 -5.92 14.95
CA THR A 23 -0.70 -7.06 14.31
C THR A 23 -0.66 -8.30 15.19
N ASN A 24 -1.77 -9.06 15.20
CA ASN A 24 -1.86 -10.34 15.90
C ASN A 24 -1.66 -11.55 14.97
N VAL A 25 -1.36 -11.32 13.69
CA VAL A 25 -1.16 -12.40 12.72
C VAL A 25 0.24 -13.00 12.85
N ALA A 26 0.34 -14.10 13.55
CA ALA A 26 1.57 -14.69 14.06
C ALA A 26 2.65 -15.05 13.02
N SER A 27 2.31 -15.12 11.72
CA SER A 27 3.28 -15.40 10.65
C SER A 27 4.13 -14.20 10.24
N PHE A 28 3.72 -12.96 10.56
CA PHE A 28 4.45 -11.74 10.22
C PHE A 28 5.49 -11.41 11.28
N LYS A 29 6.57 -12.15 11.24
CA LYS A 29 7.71 -12.01 12.15
C LYS A 29 8.91 -11.40 11.44
N ASP A 30 9.87 -10.92 12.23
CA ASP A 30 11.16 -10.46 11.73
C ASP A 30 11.94 -11.61 11.04
N TYR A 31 13.07 -11.28 10.45
CA TYR A 31 13.94 -12.25 9.74
C TYR A 31 14.46 -13.37 10.64
N THR A 32 14.43 -13.19 11.97
CA THR A 32 14.81 -14.26 12.94
C THR A 32 13.67 -15.23 13.19
N GLY A 33 12.45 -14.91 12.81
CA GLY A 33 11.23 -15.67 13.06
C GLY A 33 10.79 -15.66 14.53
N LYS A 34 11.36 -14.81 15.37
CA LYS A 34 11.10 -14.77 16.82
C LYS A 34 10.14 -13.66 17.22
N THR A 35 10.32 -12.44 16.70
CA THR A 35 9.59 -11.25 17.11
C THR A 35 8.61 -10.83 16.05
N MET A 36 7.40 -10.40 16.45
CA MET A 36 6.45 -9.80 15.52
C MET A 36 7.07 -8.55 14.88
N PHE A 37 7.03 -8.47 13.56
CA PHE A 37 7.65 -7.37 12.82
C PHE A 37 6.67 -6.20 12.73
N SER A 38 6.44 -5.56 13.86
CA SER A 38 5.55 -4.40 14.00
C SER A 38 6.24 -3.26 14.72
N LEU A 39 5.77 -2.05 14.49
CA LEU A 39 6.28 -0.85 15.17
C LEU A 39 6.24 -1.02 16.68
N GLN A 40 5.16 -1.62 17.21
CA GLN A 40 4.94 -1.80 18.64
C GLN A 40 5.87 -2.83 19.26
N GLN A 41 6.15 -3.93 18.58
CA GLN A 41 6.92 -5.03 19.18
C GLN A 41 8.40 -4.99 18.81
N TYR A 42 8.74 -4.39 17.68
CA TYR A 42 10.11 -4.38 17.15
C TYR A 42 10.91 -3.12 17.52
N THR A 43 10.24 -2.03 17.90
CA THR A 43 10.89 -0.76 18.16
C THR A 43 10.66 -0.24 19.59
N PRO A 44 11.52 0.66 20.09
CA PRO A 44 11.29 1.32 21.39
C PRO A 44 9.98 2.10 21.47
N PHE A 45 9.42 2.53 20.35
CA PHE A 45 8.14 3.24 20.29
C PHE A 45 6.99 2.40 20.85
N GLY A 46 7.01 1.09 20.66
CA GLY A 46 5.97 0.20 21.20
C GLY A 46 5.82 0.25 22.70
N LYS A 47 6.89 0.59 23.43
CA LYS A 47 6.83 0.77 24.90
C LYS A 47 6.00 1.97 25.33
N THR A 48 5.67 2.87 24.41
CA THR A 48 4.83 4.04 24.71
C THR A 48 3.34 3.72 24.78
N GLY A 49 2.91 2.55 24.34
CA GLY A 49 1.50 2.16 24.23
C GLY A 49 0.70 2.95 23.17
N ARG A 50 1.37 3.77 22.35
CA ARG A 50 0.75 4.62 21.35
C ARG A 50 0.46 3.84 20.06
N ASP A 51 -0.60 4.24 19.34
CA ASP A 51 -0.98 3.73 18.04
C ASP A 51 -0.94 4.88 17.01
N VAL A 52 0.13 4.95 16.22
CA VAL A 52 0.35 6.05 15.27
C VAL A 52 -0.72 6.13 14.19
N LEU A 53 -1.27 4.99 13.76
CA LEU A 53 -2.33 4.96 12.75
C LEU A 53 -3.64 5.48 13.33
N MET A 54 -3.97 5.11 14.57
CA MET A 54 -5.18 5.57 15.25
C MET A 54 -5.09 7.07 15.57
N GLU A 55 -3.94 7.55 16.02
CA GLU A 55 -3.73 8.97 16.27
C GLU A 55 -3.88 9.81 15.00
N LEU A 56 -3.29 9.33 13.88
CA LEU A 56 -3.42 9.99 12.59
C LEU A 56 -4.85 9.94 12.05
N LYS A 57 -5.52 8.79 12.17
CA LYS A 57 -6.95 8.63 11.83
C LYS A 57 -7.79 9.65 12.59
N THR A 58 -7.60 9.76 13.89
CA THR A 58 -8.32 10.71 14.75
C THR A 58 -8.08 12.16 14.32
N ALA A 59 -6.84 12.49 13.98
CA ALA A 59 -6.50 13.84 13.47
C ALA A 59 -7.17 14.12 12.11
N CYS A 60 -7.22 13.12 11.22
CA CYS A 60 -7.90 13.21 9.93
C CYS A 60 -9.39 13.47 10.10
N ASP A 61 -10.06 12.73 11.00
CA ASP A 61 -11.49 12.90 11.27
C ASP A 61 -11.79 14.32 11.76
N LYS A 62 -11.02 14.83 12.73
CA LYS A 62 -11.13 16.20 13.23
C LYS A 62 -10.91 17.26 12.13
N ALA A 63 -10.05 16.96 11.16
CA ALA A 63 -9.76 17.84 10.04
C ALA A 63 -10.76 17.72 8.87
N GLY A 64 -11.65 16.72 8.88
CA GLY A 64 -12.52 16.39 7.76
C GLY A 64 -11.76 15.84 6.54
N ILE A 65 -10.61 15.17 6.77
CA ILE A 65 -9.79 14.54 5.75
C ILE A 65 -10.04 13.02 5.79
N LYS A 66 -10.25 12.40 4.63
CA LYS A 66 -10.43 10.95 4.55
C LYS A 66 -9.12 10.24 4.81
N PHE A 67 -9.16 9.18 5.63
CA PHE A 67 -8.02 8.38 5.99
C PHE A 67 -7.91 7.16 5.08
N GLY A 68 -6.76 6.96 4.45
CA GLY A 68 -6.42 5.81 3.62
C GLY A 68 -5.18 5.10 4.11
N LEU A 69 -5.08 3.82 3.80
CA LEU A 69 -3.97 2.95 4.16
C LEU A 69 -3.32 2.35 2.91
N TYR A 70 -2.00 2.49 2.81
CA TYR A 70 -1.19 1.75 1.85
C TYR A 70 -0.82 0.39 2.44
N TYR A 71 -0.93 -0.65 1.63
CA TYR A 71 -0.55 -2.02 2.01
C TYR A 71 0.15 -2.73 0.85
N SER A 72 1.36 -3.25 1.11
CA SER A 72 2.09 -4.06 0.14
C SER A 72 1.60 -5.51 0.14
N ILE A 73 1.25 -6.01 -1.05
CA ILE A 73 0.96 -7.42 -1.30
C ILE A 73 2.22 -8.28 -1.15
N ILE A 74 3.37 -7.76 -1.59
CA ILE A 74 4.69 -8.36 -1.37
C ILE A 74 5.16 -8.08 0.06
N ASP A 75 5.89 -9.02 0.62
CA ASP A 75 6.55 -8.88 1.91
C ASP A 75 7.95 -9.55 1.84
N TRP A 76 8.98 -8.73 1.70
CA TRP A 76 10.35 -9.21 1.54
C TRP A 76 10.91 -9.91 2.78
N ASN A 77 10.33 -9.64 3.93
CA ASN A 77 10.74 -10.25 5.20
C ASN A 77 10.02 -11.55 5.50
N HIS A 78 8.80 -11.74 4.95
CA HIS A 78 8.00 -12.91 5.27
C HIS A 78 8.63 -14.21 4.75
N SER A 79 8.79 -15.18 5.64
CA SER A 79 9.49 -16.44 5.36
C SER A 79 8.93 -17.23 4.18
N SER A 80 7.66 -17.07 3.83
CA SER A 80 7.05 -17.75 2.68
C SER A 80 7.51 -17.21 1.33
N GLN A 81 7.94 -15.95 1.24
CA GLN A 81 8.32 -15.28 -0.01
C GLN A 81 9.80 -15.39 -0.33
N THR A 82 10.64 -15.72 0.63
CA THR A 82 12.08 -15.79 0.45
C THR A 82 12.50 -17.13 -0.14
N ILE A 83 12.95 -17.14 -1.40
CA ILE A 83 13.58 -18.29 -2.06
C ILE A 83 14.90 -17.81 -2.66
N ASN A 84 16.03 -18.33 -2.18
CA ASN A 84 17.36 -18.02 -2.72
C ASN A 84 17.64 -16.53 -2.90
N GLY A 85 17.18 -15.69 -1.96
CA GLY A 85 17.33 -14.24 -2.03
C GLY A 85 16.40 -13.51 -3.00
N ASP A 86 15.50 -14.22 -3.68
CA ASP A 86 14.50 -13.58 -4.54
C ASP A 86 13.18 -13.42 -3.77
N PHE A 87 13.01 -12.27 -3.16
CA PHE A 87 11.83 -11.89 -2.37
C PHE A 87 10.51 -11.85 -3.15
N THR A 88 10.54 -12.06 -4.45
CA THR A 88 9.34 -12.09 -5.29
C THR A 88 8.83 -13.50 -5.55
N LYS A 89 9.43 -14.52 -4.93
CA LYS A 89 9.07 -15.94 -5.09
C LYS A 89 8.49 -16.50 -3.81
N MET A 90 7.57 -17.46 -3.99
CA MET A 90 7.06 -18.29 -2.90
C MET A 90 7.84 -19.58 -2.78
N LYS A 91 8.07 -20.06 -1.55
CA LYS A 91 8.76 -21.32 -1.28
C LYS A 91 8.00 -22.55 -1.76
N SER A 92 6.67 -22.51 -1.67
CA SER A 92 5.79 -23.60 -2.09
C SER A 92 4.36 -23.09 -2.29
N MET A 93 3.50 -23.89 -2.89
CA MET A 93 2.07 -23.59 -3.01
C MET A 93 1.37 -23.55 -1.65
N ALA A 94 1.77 -24.39 -0.71
CA ALA A 94 1.26 -24.36 0.66
C ALA A 94 1.64 -23.05 1.37
N ALA A 95 2.90 -22.63 1.26
CA ALA A 95 3.37 -21.34 1.79
C ALA A 95 2.62 -20.16 1.18
N ARG A 96 2.36 -20.20 -0.13
CA ARG A 96 1.56 -19.19 -0.83
C ARG A 96 0.14 -19.09 -0.27
N THR A 97 -0.54 -20.21 -0.12
CA THR A 97 -1.92 -20.27 0.40
C THR A 97 -1.98 -19.73 1.82
N ALA A 98 -1.04 -20.14 2.68
CA ALA A 98 -0.94 -19.64 4.05
C ALA A 98 -0.70 -18.12 4.07
N TYR A 99 0.24 -17.63 3.28
CA TYR A 99 0.54 -16.21 3.19
C TYR A 99 -0.68 -15.37 2.77
N ILE A 100 -1.41 -15.79 1.73
CA ILE A 100 -2.61 -15.06 1.25
C ILE A 100 -3.70 -15.05 2.32
N ARG A 101 -3.90 -16.15 3.04
CA ARG A 101 -4.82 -16.22 4.18
C ARG A 101 -4.42 -15.21 5.28
N ASP A 102 -3.16 -15.23 5.65
CA ASP A 102 -2.63 -14.41 6.74
C ASP A 102 -2.58 -12.91 6.35
N MET A 103 -2.26 -12.60 5.09
CA MET A 103 -2.40 -11.25 4.52
C MET A 103 -3.83 -10.74 4.63
N LYS A 104 -4.82 -11.55 4.31
CA LYS A 104 -6.24 -11.20 4.47
C LYS A 104 -6.62 -10.97 5.92
N ALA A 105 -6.05 -11.73 6.87
CA ALA A 105 -6.26 -11.50 8.28
C ALA A 105 -5.71 -10.12 8.72
N GLN A 106 -4.51 -9.72 8.27
CA GLN A 106 -3.99 -8.37 8.51
C GLN A 106 -4.88 -7.27 7.90
N LEU A 107 -5.40 -7.49 6.70
CA LEU A 107 -6.32 -6.52 6.08
C LEU A 107 -7.61 -6.37 6.88
N LYS A 108 -8.11 -7.47 7.45
CA LYS A 108 -9.27 -7.42 8.35
C LYS A 108 -8.96 -6.62 9.62
N GLU A 109 -7.81 -6.83 10.25
CA GLU A 109 -7.38 -6.02 11.40
C GLU A 109 -7.38 -4.52 11.07
N LEU A 110 -6.81 -4.15 9.91
CA LEU A 110 -6.73 -2.77 9.47
C LEU A 110 -8.10 -2.13 9.21
N VAL A 111 -9.00 -2.86 8.56
CA VAL A 111 -10.35 -2.36 8.27
C VAL A 111 -11.17 -2.23 9.55
N ASP A 112 -11.18 -3.25 10.39
CA ASP A 112 -11.95 -3.25 11.64
C ASP A 112 -11.46 -2.18 12.62
N ARG A 113 -10.16 -1.97 12.70
CA ARG A 113 -9.54 -1.09 13.69
C ARG A 113 -9.52 0.37 13.29
N TYR A 114 -9.28 0.67 12.00
CA TYR A 114 -9.06 2.04 11.54
C TYR A 114 -10.13 2.57 10.60
N ASP A 115 -11.09 1.75 10.17
CA ASP A 115 -12.19 2.15 9.28
C ASP A 115 -11.75 3.02 8.09
N PRO A 116 -10.75 2.60 7.28
CA PRO A 116 -10.20 3.43 6.22
C PRO A 116 -11.21 3.70 5.11
N ALA A 117 -11.11 4.87 4.45
CA ALA A 117 -11.85 5.18 3.25
C ALA A 117 -11.19 4.60 1.99
N ILE A 118 -9.89 4.37 2.03
CA ILE A 118 -9.09 3.87 0.91
C ILE A 118 -8.17 2.77 1.39
N MET A 119 -8.13 1.64 0.66
CA MET A 119 -7.06 0.64 0.72
C MET A 119 -6.24 0.73 -0.57
N TRP A 120 -5.03 1.22 -0.43
CA TRP A 120 -4.09 1.44 -1.50
C TRP A 120 -3.06 0.32 -1.55
N PHE A 121 -3.20 -0.58 -2.51
CA PHE A 121 -2.32 -1.74 -2.68
C PHE A 121 -1.12 -1.42 -3.55
N ASP A 122 -0.05 -2.19 -3.36
CA ASP A 122 1.12 -2.24 -4.21
C ASP A 122 1.79 -3.62 -4.12
N GLY A 123 2.84 -3.87 -4.91
CA GLY A 123 3.54 -5.15 -4.86
C GLY A 123 2.88 -6.27 -5.69
N ASP A 124 2.01 -5.92 -6.63
CA ASP A 124 1.29 -6.85 -7.50
C ASP A 124 2.09 -7.31 -8.73
N TRP A 125 3.27 -6.76 -8.98
CA TRP A 125 4.00 -6.92 -10.25
C TRP A 125 4.55 -8.32 -10.53
N THR A 126 4.47 -9.26 -9.59
CA THR A 126 4.87 -10.66 -9.82
C THR A 126 4.07 -11.32 -10.96
N TYR A 127 2.82 -10.88 -11.21
CA TYR A 127 2.02 -11.40 -12.33
C TYR A 127 2.64 -11.15 -13.72
N ARG A 128 3.48 -10.12 -13.84
CA ARG A 128 4.16 -9.73 -15.09
C ARG A 128 5.37 -10.59 -15.42
N ARG A 129 5.85 -11.39 -14.47
CA ARG A 129 7.07 -12.18 -14.65
C ARG A 129 6.83 -13.35 -15.59
N LYS A 130 7.66 -13.48 -16.61
CA LYS A 130 7.78 -14.70 -17.43
C LYS A 130 8.61 -15.71 -16.65
N ALA A 131 8.02 -16.40 -15.68
CA ALA A 131 8.72 -17.25 -14.74
C ALA A 131 7.84 -18.42 -14.30
N PRO A 132 8.40 -19.48 -13.66
CA PRO A 132 7.64 -20.55 -13.05
C PRO A 132 6.57 -20.04 -12.07
N THR A 133 5.55 -20.84 -11.82
CA THR A 133 4.36 -20.49 -11.01
C THR A 133 4.70 -19.88 -9.65
N LEU A 134 5.73 -20.37 -8.97
CA LEU A 134 6.11 -19.86 -7.66
C LEU A 134 6.77 -18.47 -7.72
N ALA A 135 7.39 -18.10 -8.83
CA ALA A 135 7.90 -16.75 -9.06
C ALA A 135 6.82 -15.80 -9.56
N LYS A 136 5.78 -16.32 -10.25
CA LYS A 136 4.58 -15.61 -10.66
C LYS A 136 3.42 -15.98 -9.73
N TRP A 137 3.62 -15.79 -8.44
CA TRP A 137 2.69 -16.27 -7.44
C TRP A 137 1.40 -15.42 -7.30
N TRP A 138 1.40 -14.19 -7.79
CA TRP A 138 0.23 -13.31 -7.79
C TRP A 138 -0.38 -13.24 -9.18
N THR A 139 -1.70 -13.40 -9.29
CA THR A 139 -2.43 -13.52 -10.55
C THR A 139 -3.64 -12.59 -10.59
N LYS A 140 -4.25 -12.43 -11.78
CA LYS A 140 -5.53 -11.72 -11.93
C LYS A 140 -6.64 -12.29 -11.03
N ALA A 141 -6.66 -13.61 -10.85
CA ALA A 141 -7.64 -14.26 -9.97
C ALA A 141 -7.44 -13.85 -8.51
N ASP A 142 -6.18 -13.79 -8.04
CA ASP A 142 -5.85 -13.35 -6.70
C ASP A 142 -6.22 -11.87 -6.49
N GLY A 143 -5.92 -11.02 -7.46
CA GLY A 143 -6.31 -9.60 -7.39
C GLY A 143 -7.81 -9.40 -7.34
N LYS A 144 -8.58 -10.18 -8.13
CA LYS A 144 -10.05 -10.15 -8.10
C LYS A 144 -10.60 -10.66 -6.76
N ASP A 145 -10.00 -11.68 -6.20
CA ASP A 145 -10.37 -12.26 -4.92
C ASP A 145 -10.04 -11.28 -3.77
N LEU A 146 -8.87 -10.66 -3.81
CA LEU A 146 -8.48 -9.62 -2.85
C LEU A 146 -9.44 -8.43 -2.87
N TYR A 147 -9.76 -7.92 -4.07
CA TYR A 147 -10.72 -6.82 -4.23
C TYR A 147 -12.09 -7.17 -3.61
N LYS A 148 -12.64 -8.34 -3.96
CA LYS A 148 -13.90 -8.81 -3.39
C LYS A 148 -13.86 -8.95 -1.87
N TYR A 149 -12.75 -9.48 -1.36
CA TYR A 149 -12.55 -9.64 0.08
C TYR A 149 -12.58 -8.29 0.81
N VAL A 150 -11.83 -7.31 0.33
CA VAL A 150 -11.82 -5.97 0.96
C VAL A 150 -13.20 -5.32 0.88
N LYS A 151 -13.90 -5.42 -0.26
CA LYS A 151 -15.27 -4.92 -0.39
C LYS A 151 -16.28 -5.65 0.51
N SER A 152 -16.03 -6.91 0.87
CA SER A 152 -16.87 -7.65 1.83
C SER A 152 -16.66 -7.20 3.27
N LEU A 153 -15.47 -6.70 3.62
CA LEU A 153 -15.21 -6.12 4.93
C LEU A 153 -15.92 -4.75 5.10
N LYS A 154 -15.87 -3.94 4.05
CA LYS A 154 -16.54 -2.63 4.01
C LYS A 154 -16.79 -2.24 2.55
N SER A 155 -18.03 -2.26 2.11
CA SER A 155 -18.41 -2.03 0.71
C SER A 155 -18.02 -0.65 0.17
N SER A 156 -17.94 0.36 1.04
CA SER A 156 -17.61 1.75 0.68
C SER A 156 -16.11 2.04 0.54
N ILE A 157 -15.23 1.10 0.92
CA ILE A 157 -13.78 1.30 0.75
C ILE A 157 -13.45 1.42 -0.73
N LEU A 158 -12.68 2.46 -1.09
CA LEU A 158 -12.08 2.58 -2.40
C LEU A 158 -10.78 1.78 -2.47
N VAL A 159 -10.57 1.08 -3.57
CA VAL A 159 -9.42 0.20 -3.79
C VAL A 159 -8.77 0.58 -5.11
N ASN A 160 -7.46 0.81 -5.14
CA ASN A 160 -6.74 1.12 -6.37
C ASN A 160 -6.56 -0.13 -7.27
N GLU A 161 -6.20 0.08 -8.53
CA GLU A 161 -6.00 -1.01 -9.49
C GLU A 161 -4.81 -1.92 -9.17
N ARG A 162 -3.95 -1.52 -8.23
CA ARG A 162 -2.74 -2.29 -7.87
C ARG A 162 -3.02 -3.55 -7.06
N VAL A 163 -4.26 -3.93 -6.91
CA VAL A 163 -4.63 -5.32 -6.55
C VAL A 163 -4.19 -6.32 -7.62
N CYS A 164 -4.15 -5.93 -8.89
CA CYS A 164 -3.48 -6.55 -10.03
C CYS A 164 -3.59 -5.63 -11.25
N ARG A 165 -2.65 -4.71 -11.40
CA ARG A 165 -2.70 -3.67 -12.45
C ARG A 165 -2.66 -4.24 -13.86
N GLY A 166 -3.25 -3.51 -14.79
CA GLY A 166 -3.36 -3.93 -16.20
C GLY A 166 -4.58 -4.81 -16.51
N PHE A 167 -5.41 -5.11 -15.50
CA PHE A 167 -6.65 -5.88 -15.69
C PHE A 167 -7.92 -5.09 -15.35
N LYS A 168 -7.82 -3.78 -15.18
CA LYS A 168 -8.93 -2.87 -14.85
C LYS A 168 -9.71 -3.29 -13.59
N LEU A 169 -9.01 -3.89 -12.62
CA LEU A 169 -9.54 -4.20 -11.30
C LEU A 169 -9.48 -2.94 -10.41
N GLY A 170 -10.12 -3.00 -9.24
CA GLY A 170 -10.19 -1.86 -8.34
C GLY A 170 -11.18 -0.79 -8.77
N ASP A 171 -11.30 0.26 -8.00
CA ASP A 171 -12.26 1.37 -8.20
C ASP A 171 -11.64 2.51 -9.01
N PHE A 172 -10.30 2.66 -9.01
CA PHE A 172 -9.58 3.72 -9.70
C PHE A 172 -8.21 3.27 -10.23
N GLU A 173 -7.74 3.93 -11.28
CA GLU A 173 -6.42 3.72 -11.88
C GLU A 173 -5.36 4.52 -11.12
N CYS A 174 -4.12 4.02 -11.07
CA CYS A 174 -3.05 4.64 -10.31
C CYS A 174 -1.70 4.57 -11.06
N PRO A 175 -1.51 5.39 -12.13
CA PRO A 175 -0.21 5.54 -12.75
C PRO A 175 0.81 6.08 -11.76
N GLU A 176 2.06 5.64 -11.89
CA GLU A 176 3.15 6.01 -11.01
C GLU A 176 4.08 6.99 -11.71
N ARG A 177 4.32 8.15 -11.09
CA ARG A 177 5.20 9.21 -11.60
C ARG A 177 4.93 9.57 -13.06
N SER A 178 3.69 9.45 -13.49
CA SER A 178 3.28 9.76 -14.85
C SER A 178 1.87 10.33 -14.87
N ILE A 179 1.65 11.27 -15.76
CA ILE A 179 0.33 11.87 -16.00
C ILE A 179 -0.10 11.41 -17.40
N PRO A 180 -1.24 10.75 -17.55
CA PRO A 180 -1.76 10.33 -18.85
C PRO A 180 -1.91 11.53 -19.79
N GLU A 181 -1.60 11.35 -21.08
CA GLU A 181 -1.75 12.39 -22.08
C GLU A 181 -3.22 12.83 -22.22
N LYS A 182 -4.14 11.87 -22.17
CA LYS A 182 -5.59 12.09 -22.19
C LYS A 182 -6.20 11.65 -20.86
N ALA A 183 -7.28 12.30 -20.44
CA ALA A 183 -8.03 11.91 -19.26
C ALA A 183 -8.47 10.44 -19.37
N PRO A 184 -8.16 9.58 -18.38
CA PRO A 184 -8.70 8.23 -18.32
C PRO A 184 -10.21 8.20 -18.26
N SER A 185 -10.82 7.12 -18.76
CA SER A 185 -12.28 6.93 -18.70
C SER A 185 -12.79 6.48 -17.32
N ARG A 186 -11.89 6.07 -16.44
CA ARG A 186 -12.17 5.66 -15.05
C ARG A 186 -11.63 6.71 -14.09
N PRO A 187 -12.15 6.79 -12.86
CA PRO A 187 -11.49 7.56 -11.80
C PRO A 187 -10.01 7.19 -11.71
N TRP A 188 -9.16 8.15 -11.47
CA TRP A 188 -7.72 7.93 -11.43
C TRP A 188 -7.02 8.90 -10.48
N GLU A 189 -5.85 8.50 -10.02
CA GLU A 189 -4.90 9.36 -9.34
C GLU A 189 -3.49 9.06 -9.84
N THR A 190 -2.57 9.98 -9.69
CA THR A 190 -1.15 9.71 -9.85
C THR A 190 -0.42 9.91 -8.55
N CYS A 191 0.43 8.94 -8.18
CA CYS A 191 1.33 9.11 -7.05
C CYS A 191 2.67 9.69 -7.54
N GLN A 192 3.09 10.77 -6.88
CA GLN A 192 4.29 11.50 -7.21
C GLN A 192 5.21 11.63 -6.00
N SER A 193 6.48 11.89 -6.24
CA SER A 193 7.42 12.23 -5.18
C SER A 193 7.97 13.64 -5.38
N MET A 194 8.29 14.32 -4.28
CA MET A 194 8.82 15.69 -4.34
C MET A 194 10.27 15.76 -4.84
N ASN A 195 10.97 14.61 -4.87
CA ASN A 195 12.30 14.40 -5.47
C ASN A 195 12.37 13.01 -6.09
N ASP A 196 13.55 12.46 -6.34
CA ASP A 196 13.71 11.16 -6.98
C ASP A 196 13.59 9.96 -6.03
N ALA A 197 13.32 10.19 -4.75
CA ALA A 197 13.08 9.15 -3.75
C ALA A 197 11.63 9.16 -3.25
N TRP A 198 11.10 7.97 -2.89
CA TRP A 198 9.79 7.85 -2.22
C TRP A 198 9.87 8.19 -0.73
N GLY A 199 11.00 7.90 -0.10
CA GLY A 199 11.27 8.24 1.28
C GLY A 199 12.33 9.31 1.42
N TYR A 200 12.54 9.79 2.66
CA TYR A 200 13.60 10.73 2.96
C TYR A 200 14.98 10.12 2.67
N LYS A 201 15.79 10.85 1.89
CA LYS A 201 17.22 10.56 1.65
C LYS A 201 18.02 11.83 1.87
N LYS A 202 18.98 11.76 2.80
CA LYS A 202 19.82 12.91 3.17
C LYS A 202 20.62 13.48 1.99
N ASP A 203 21.12 12.61 1.12
CA ASP A 203 21.85 13.00 -0.09
C ASP A 203 20.97 13.67 -1.16
N LEU A 204 19.65 13.59 -1.04
CA LEU A 204 18.67 14.24 -1.92
C LEU A 204 17.95 15.43 -1.25
N GLU A 205 18.39 15.87 -0.07
CA GLU A 205 17.74 16.92 0.70
C GLU A 205 17.61 18.26 -0.04
N ASN A 206 18.51 18.55 -0.97
CA ASN A 206 18.51 19.78 -1.79
C ASN A 206 18.03 19.54 -3.24
N SER A 207 17.51 18.35 -3.57
CA SER A 207 17.10 17.97 -4.93
C SER A 207 15.58 17.96 -5.14
N TYR A 208 14.85 18.75 -4.36
CA TYR A 208 13.40 18.85 -4.50
C TYR A 208 13.00 19.54 -5.80
N ARG A 209 11.91 19.04 -6.41
CA ARG A 209 11.28 19.67 -7.56
C ARG A 209 10.78 21.06 -7.20
N SER A 210 10.89 21.99 -8.13
CA SER A 210 10.44 23.37 -7.87
C SER A 210 8.93 23.42 -7.64
N TYR A 211 8.47 24.36 -6.82
CA TYR A 211 7.05 24.59 -6.60
C TYR A 211 6.29 24.85 -7.92
N LYS A 212 6.92 25.51 -8.88
CA LYS A 212 6.32 25.72 -10.22
C LYS A 212 6.05 24.41 -10.94
N TYR A 213 6.99 23.47 -10.84
CA TYR A 213 6.84 22.14 -11.43
C TYR A 213 5.67 21.40 -10.76
N LEU A 214 5.64 21.32 -9.43
CA LEU A 214 4.60 20.63 -8.68
C LEU A 214 3.21 21.22 -8.90
N ILE A 215 3.09 22.56 -8.96
CA ILE A 215 1.82 23.23 -9.26
C ILE A 215 1.35 22.91 -10.68
N ARG A 216 2.25 22.90 -11.68
CA ARG A 216 1.89 22.54 -13.06
C ARG A 216 1.40 21.11 -13.18
N GLU A 217 2.05 20.16 -12.52
CA GLU A 217 1.57 18.78 -12.45
C GLU A 217 0.19 18.70 -11.79
N LEU A 218 -0.01 19.38 -10.66
CA LEU A 218 -1.31 19.43 -9.98
C LEU A 218 -2.42 19.99 -10.89
N VAL A 219 -2.14 21.08 -11.61
CA VAL A 219 -3.09 21.68 -12.56
C VAL A 219 -3.39 20.72 -13.71
N ASP A 220 -2.36 20.08 -14.27
CA ASP A 220 -2.54 19.11 -15.35
C ASP A 220 -3.37 17.91 -14.92
N VAL A 221 -3.07 17.33 -13.76
CA VAL A 221 -3.87 16.24 -13.17
C VAL A 221 -5.32 16.67 -12.94
N ALA A 222 -5.54 17.84 -12.34
CA ALA A 222 -6.87 18.36 -12.07
C ALA A 222 -7.66 18.63 -13.35
N SER A 223 -7.02 19.16 -14.41
CA SER A 223 -7.65 19.40 -15.71
C SER A 223 -8.15 18.12 -16.38
N LYS A 224 -7.58 16.97 -16.03
CA LYS A 224 -7.95 15.63 -16.49
C LYS A 224 -8.82 14.87 -15.48
N SER A 225 -9.41 15.58 -14.53
CA SER A 225 -10.27 15.00 -13.47
C SER A 225 -9.58 13.93 -12.63
N GLY A 226 -8.27 14.03 -12.45
CA GLY A 226 -7.48 13.15 -11.62
C GLY A 226 -7.22 13.68 -10.21
N ASN A 227 -6.75 12.82 -9.34
CA ASN A 227 -6.21 13.20 -8.04
C ASN A 227 -4.67 13.14 -8.07
N TYR A 228 -4.06 14.07 -7.36
CA TYR A 228 -2.61 14.15 -7.20
C TYR A 228 -2.24 13.73 -5.78
N LEU A 229 -1.54 12.59 -5.64
CA LEU A 229 -1.13 11.99 -4.38
C LEU A 229 0.37 12.16 -4.15
#